data_c42a10c70a3e81037a97999178d15dc4
#
_entry.id   c42a10c70a3e81037a97999178d15dc4
#
_cell.length_a   1.000
_cell.length_b   1.000
_cell.length_c   1.000
_cell.angle_alpha   90.00
_cell.angle_beta   90.00
_cell.angle_gamma   90.00
#
_symmetry.space_group_name_H-M   'P 1'
#
loop_
_entity.id
_entity.type
_entity.pdbx_description
1 polymer ?
#
loop_
_entity_poly.entity_id
_entity_poly.type
_entity_poly.pdbx_seq_one_letter_code
_entity_poly.pdbx_strand_id
1 'polypeptide(L)'
;MQGRVMPSDYQRIEQAIHWITQHAHEQPELGDLADYLDLSPYHAQRLFTRWAGVSPKQFLQYLTVDFAKKLLDESQSVLSTSLEAGLSSPGRLHDQMINIEAVTPGEYKLKGKGLEIQYGFHETPFGECLVATTPRGICHLAFVSNTGRQAPLHQLKALWPRAQLNGHQKATAELVSRIFSLGPVHVNHRV
;
A
#
# COMPACT_ATOMS: atom_id res chain seq x y z
N MET A 1 7.25 -44.19 8.48
CA MET A 1 7.09 -43.13 7.48
C MET A 1 6.02 -42.19 8.02
N GLN A 2 6.41 -41.06 8.62
CA GLN A 2 5.46 -40.04 9.03
C GLN A 2 5.03 -39.27 7.76
N GLY A 3 3.75 -39.37 7.39
CA GLY A 3 3.21 -38.65 6.26
C GLY A 3 3.37 -37.13 6.50
N ARG A 4 4.09 -36.47 5.61
CA ARG A 4 4.25 -35.00 5.59
C ARG A 4 2.87 -34.44 5.34
N VAL A 5 2.19 -33.93 6.37
CA VAL A 5 0.92 -33.21 6.21
C VAL A 5 1.24 -31.97 5.39
N MET A 6 0.75 -31.92 4.17
CA MET A 6 0.93 -30.75 3.31
C MET A 6 0.22 -29.56 3.93
N PRO A 7 0.90 -28.41 4.10
CA PRO A 7 0.28 -27.22 4.66
C PRO A 7 -0.92 -26.80 3.81
N SER A 8 -1.99 -26.34 4.46
CA SER A 8 -3.15 -25.77 3.78
C SER A 8 -2.77 -24.49 3.03
N ASP A 9 -3.57 -24.08 2.05
CA ASP A 9 -3.36 -22.82 1.33
C ASP A 9 -3.28 -21.62 2.31
N TYR A 10 -4.09 -21.63 3.37
CA TYR A 10 -4.05 -20.62 4.42
C TYR A 10 -2.68 -20.57 5.12
N GLN A 11 -2.16 -21.71 5.55
CA GLN A 11 -0.85 -21.80 6.19
C GLN A 11 0.28 -21.36 5.26
N ARG A 12 0.19 -21.71 3.98
CA ARG A 12 1.17 -21.25 2.97
C ARG A 12 1.16 -19.74 2.80
N ILE A 13 -0.02 -19.11 2.81
CA ILE A 13 -0.12 -17.64 2.71
C ILE A 13 0.39 -16.96 3.97
N GLU A 14 0.07 -17.46 5.13
CA GLU A 14 0.64 -16.97 6.39
C GLU A 14 2.17 -17.02 6.38
N GLN A 15 2.73 -18.17 5.96
CA GLN A 15 4.18 -18.34 5.80
C GLN A 15 4.76 -17.36 4.77
N ALA A 16 4.10 -17.18 3.61
CA ALA A 16 4.53 -16.27 2.57
C ALA A 16 4.58 -14.81 3.06
N ILE A 17 3.52 -14.34 3.72
CA ILE A 17 3.44 -12.99 4.27
C ILE A 17 4.55 -12.77 5.31
N HIS A 18 4.70 -13.71 6.22
CA HIS A 18 5.74 -13.64 7.26
C HIS A 18 7.14 -13.61 6.66
N TRP A 19 7.42 -14.50 5.71
CA TRP A 19 8.71 -14.59 5.05
C TRP A 19 9.05 -13.31 4.26
N ILE A 20 8.12 -12.79 3.44
CA ILE A 20 8.33 -11.52 2.72
C ILE A 20 8.59 -10.38 3.71
N THR A 21 7.85 -10.33 4.82
CA THR A 21 8.02 -9.27 5.83
C THR A 21 9.41 -9.32 6.46
N GLN A 22 9.94 -10.50 6.74
CA GLN A 22 11.27 -10.67 7.32
C GLN A 22 12.41 -10.33 6.36
N HIS A 23 12.22 -10.61 5.06
CA HIS A 23 13.26 -10.45 4.03
C HIS A 23 13.05 -9.19 3.16
N ALA A 24 12.14 -8.29 3.54
CA ALA A 24 11.76 -7.14 2.71
C ALA A 24 12.96 -6.25 2.31
N HIS A 25 13.93 -6.06 3.19
CA HIS A 25 15.14 -5.26 2.93
C HIS A 25 16.11 -5.92 1.94
N GLU A 26 16.02 -7.25 1.77
CA GLU A 26 16.83 -8.02 0.80
C GLU A 26 16.24 -7.93 -0.61
N GLN A 27 15.03 -7.38 -0.75
CA GLN A 27 14.30 -7.25 -2.02
C GLN A 27 14.16 -8.58 -2.77
N PRO A 28 13.63 -9.66 -2.11
CA PRO A 28 13.57 -10.99 -2.70
C PRO A 28 12.73 -11.01 -3.98
N GLU A 29 13.10 -11.91 -4.88
CA GLU A 29 12.35 -12.17 -6.11
C GLU A 29 11.24 -13.20 -5.89
N LEU A 30 10.35 -13.35 -6.87
CA LEU A 30 9.27 -14.34 -6.82
C LEU A 30 9.82 -15.77 -6.74
N GLY A 31 10.99 -16.03 -7.35
CA GLY A 31 11.68 -17.33 -7.29
C GLY A 31 12.03 -17.72 -5.86
N ASP A 32 12.62 -16.82 -5.10
CA ASP A 32 13.02 -17.05 -3.71
C ASP A 32 11.82 -17.42 -2.82
N LEU A 33 10.71 -16.71 -3.01
CA LEU A 33 9.45 -17.03 -2.31
C LEU A 33 8.89 -18.40 -2.74
N ALA A 34 8.96 -18.71 -4.01
CA ALA A 34 8.45 -19.98 -4.55
C ALA A 34 9.26 -21.16 -4.00
N ASP A 35 10.58 -21.04 -3.96
CA ASP A 35 11.49 -22.05 -3.39
C ASP A 35 11.21 -22.24 -1.89
N TYR A 36 11.03 -21.15 -1.14
CA TYR A 36 10.67 -21.22 0.28
C TYR A 36 9.35 -21.99 0.53
N LEU A 37 8.36 -21.81 -0.35
CA LEU A 37 7.04 -22.45 -0.23
C LEU A 37 6.98 -23.86 -0.83
N ASP A 38 8.04 -24.34 -1.46
CA ASP A 38 8.07 -25.60 -2.26
C ASP A 38 6.98 -25.59 -3.36
N LEU A 39 6.91 -24.46 -4.09
CA LEU A 39 5.95 -24.21 -5.18
C LEU A 39 6.68 -23.72 -6.43
N SER A 40 6.04 -23.88 -7.60
CA SER A 40 6.51 -23.14 -8.78
C SER A 40 6.20 -21.64 -8.63
N PRO A 41 6.99 -20.74 -9.27
CA PRO A 41 6.73 -19.28 -9.22
C PRO A 41 5.31 -18.91 -9.66
N TYR A 42 4.78 -19.58 -10.67
CA TYR A 42 3.40 -19.38 -11.12
C TYR A 42 2.37 -19.71 -10.03
N HIS A 43 2.54 -20.84 -9.34
CA HIS A 43 1.63 -21.27 -8.28
C HIS A 43 1.75 -20.34 -7.05
N ALA A 44 2.96 -19.97 -6.65
CA ALA A 44 3.20 -19.04 -5.54
C ALA A 44 2.53 -17.69 -5.79
N GLN A 45 2.74 -17.10 -6.98
CA GLN A 45 2.10 -15.83 -7.34
C GLN A 45 0.57 -15.93 -7.36
N ARG A 46 0.02 -16.97 -7.98
CA ARG A 46 -1.43 -17.15 -8.10
C ARG A 46 -2.09 -17.38 -6.74
N LEU A 47 -1.47 -18.19 -5.89
CA LEU A 47 -1.93 -18.47 -4.55
C LEU A 47 -1.93 -17.17 -3.73
N PHE A 48 -0.81 -16.45 -3.72
CA PHE A 48 -0.66 -15.21 -2.97
C PHE A 48 -1.69 -14.16 -3.44
N THR A 49 -1.81 -13.93 -4.75
CA THR A 49 -2.75 -12.94 -5.29
C THR A 49 -4.20 -13.28 -4.97
N ARG A 50 -4.58 -14.56 -5.01
CA ARG A 50 -5.93 -15.00 -4.67
C ARG A 50 -6.31 -14.68 -3.22
N TRP A 51 -5.37 -14.80 -2.29
CA TRP A 51 -5.63 -14.61 -0.86
C TRP A 51 -5.35 -13.19 -0.37
N ALA A 52 -4.27 -12.59 -0.83
CA ALA A 52 -3.85 -11.24 -0.42
C ALA A 52 -4.47 -10.10 -1.26
N GLY A 53 -5.07 -10.43 -2.41
CA GLY A 53 -5.64 -9.43 -3.33
C GLY A 53 -4.61 -8.66 -4.16
N VAL A 54 -3.31 -8.79 -3.84
CA VAL A 54 -2.18 -8.14 -4.51
C VAL A 54 -1.09 -9.17 -4.83
N SER A 55 -0.21 -8.87 -5.78
CA SER A 55 0.94 -9.76 -6.06
C SER A 55 1.99 -9.70 -4.94
N PRO A 56 2.84 -10.75 -4.78
CA PRO A 56 3.97 -10.72 -3.84
C PRO A 56 4.86 -9.49 -4.03
N LYS A 57 5.12 -9.10 -5.28
CA LYS A 57 5.92 -7.91 -5.60
C LYS A 57 5.27 -6.62 -5.13
N GLN A 58 3.94 -6.46 -5.33
CA GLN A 58 3.23 -5.28 -4.84
C GLN A 58 3.21 -5.22 -3.31
N PHE A 59 3.05 -6.37 -2.65
CA PHE A 59 3.12 -6.46 -1.20
C PHE A 59 4.50 -6.07 -0.67
N LEU A 60 5.58 -6.58 -1.28
CA LEU A 60 6.95 -6.19 -0.95
C LEU A 60 7.18 -4.68 -1.14
N GLN A 61 6.73 -4.11 -2.26
CA GLN A 61 6.84 -2.66 -2.51
C GLN A 61 6.13 -1.83 -1.44
N TYR A 62 4.94 -2.26 -1.01
CA TYR A 62 4.22 -1.61 0.09
C TYR A 62 5.05 -1.62 1.39
N LEU A 63 5.61 -2.77 1.79
CA LEU A 63 6.47 -2.88 2.96
C LEU A 63 7.71 -1.99 2.86
N THR A 64 8.34 -1.95 1.67
CA THR A 64 9.51 -1.12 1.39
C THR A 64 9.18 0.37 1.57
N VAL A 65 8.05 0.82 1.03
CA VAL A 65 7.60 2.22 1.17
C VAL A 65 7.23 2.55 2.62
N ASP A 66 6.54 1.65 3.32
CA ASP A 66 6.21 1.86 4.74
C ASP A 66 7.47 2.00 5.62
N PHE A 67 8.48 1.15 5.38
CA PHE A 67 9.78 1.27 6.05
C PHE A 67 10.51 2.58 5.68
N ALA A 68 10.55 2.93 4.38
CA ALA A 68 11.16 4.17 3.93
C ALA A 68 10.51 5.42 4.54
N LYS A 69 9.18 5.41 4.72
CA LYS A 69 8.47 6.51 5.40
C LYS A 69 8.97 6.72 6.83
N LYS A 70 9.21 5.64 7.59
CA LYS A 70 9.76 5.72 8.95
C LYS A 70 11.14 6.37 8.97
N LEU A 71 12.04 5.95 8.06
CA LEU A 71 13.37 6.55 7.94
C LEU A 71 13.33 8.03 7.53
N LEU A 72 12.44 8.40 6.61
CA LEU A 72 12.25 9.80 6.22
C LEU A 72 11.70 10.65 7.36
N ASP A 73 10.84 10.09 8.22
CA ASP A 73 10.33 10.75 9.42
C ASP A 73 11.44 10.98 10.46
N GLU A 74 12.42 10.09 10.52
CA GLU A 74 13.66 10.23 11.32
C GLU A 74 14.68 11.20 10.70
N SER A 75 14.26 11.96 9.67
CA SER A 75 15.09 12.97 8.99
C SER A 75 16.24 12.41 8.15
N GLN A 76 16.28 11.13 7.83
CA GLN A 76 17.28 10.54 6.94
C GLN A 76 17.26 11.16 5.54
N SER A 77 18.38 11.12 4.85
CA SER A 77 18.45 11.54 3.45
C SER A 77 17.73 10.56 2.54
N VAL A 78 17.20 11.02 1.41
CA VAL A 78 16.53 10.13 0.43
C VAL A 78 17.48 9.04 -0.08
N LEU A 79 18.77 9.36 -0.22
CA LEU A 79 19.79 8.38 -0.62
C LEU A 79 19.99 7.31 0.45
N SER A 80 20.21 7.70 1.71
CA SER A 80 20.36 6.75 2.84
C SER A 80 19.12 5.87 2.98
N THR A 81 17.94 6.50 2.97
CA THR A 81 16.64 5.79 3.03
C THR A 81 16.52 4.74 1.92
N SER A 82 16.89 5.08 0.68
CA SER A 82 16.78 4.12 -0.42
C SER A 82 17.70 2.91 -0.23
N LEU A 83 18.91 3.12 0.23
CA LEU A 83 19.88 2.04 0.48
C LEU A 83 19.47 1.15 1.66
N GLU A 84 19.02 1.75 2.77
CA GLU A 84 18.55 1.02 3.95
C GLU A 84 17.25 0.25 3.68
N ALA A 85 16.41 0.75 2.76
CA ALA A 85 15.23 0.03 2.29
C ALA A 85 15.55 -1.09 1.26
N GLY A 86 16.82 -1.39 1.02
CA GLY A 86 17.27 -2.42 0.09
C GLY A 86 17.16 -2.02 -1.38
N LEU A 87 16.95 -0.75 -1.69
CA LEU A 87 16.79 -0.28 -3.07
C LEU A 87 18.15 0.16 -3.65
N SER A 88 18.37 -0.14 -4.93
CA SER A 88 19.64 0.19 -5.61
C SER A 88 19.85 1.68 -5.90
N SER A 89 18.81 2.52 -5.76
CA SER A 89 18.90 3.95 -6.06
C SER A 89 17.73 4.76 -5.49
N PRO A 90 17.92 6.08 -5.27
CA PRO A 90 16.85 7.00 -4.93
C PRO A 90 15.71 7.07 -5.96
N GLY A 91 16.02 6.85 -7.24
CA GLY A 91 15.01 6.80 -8.31
C GLY A 91 14.00 5.68 -8.11
N ARG A 92 14.46 4.49 -7.68
CA ARG A 92 13.54 3.38 -7.36
C ARG A 92 12.63 3.69 -6.18
N LEU A 93 13.13 4.35 -5.14
CA LEU A 93 12.30 4.80 -4.03
C LEU A 93 11.27 5.84 -4.49
N HIS A 94 11.70 6.79 -5.31
CA HIS A 94 10.83 7.80 -5.91
C HIS A 94 9.67 7.15 -6.68
N ASP A 95 9.94 6.20 -7.57
CA ASP A 95 8.93 5.54 -8.37
C ASP A 95 7.96 4.71 -7.52
N GLN A 96 8.46 3.99 -6.52
CA GLN A 96 7.62 3.24 -5.59
C GLN A 96 6.72 4.15 -4.76
N MET A 97 7.23 5.24 -4.23
CA MET A 97 6.43 6.19 -3.44
C MET A 97 5.37 6.90 -4.30
N ILE A 98 5.68 7.25 -5.55
CA ILE A 98 4.67 7.79 -6.47
C ILE A 98 3.56 6.76 -6.73
N ASN A 99 3.92 5.51 -6.99
CA ASN A 99 2.93 4.48 -7.32
C ASN A 99 2.04 4.09 -6.12
N ILE A 100 2.53 4.17 -4.90
CA ILE A 100 1.82 3.69 -3.70
C ILE A 100 1.17 4.85 -2.94
N GLU A 101 1.88 5.97 -2.77
CA GLU A 101 1.46 7.11 -1.95
C GLU A 101 1.05 8.34 -2.78
N ALA A 102 1.27 8.32 -4.11
CA ALA A 102 1.06 9.45 -5.01
C ALA A 102 1.84 10.72 -4.63
N VAL A 103 2.95 10.56 -3.88
CA VAL A 103 3.85 11.64 -3.47
C VAL A 103 5.31 11.23 -3.65
N THR A 104 6.20 12.21 -3.82
CA THR A 104 7.64 11.93 -3.86
C THR A 104 8.25 11.80 -2.46
N PRO A 105 9.41 11.13 -2.30
CA PRO A 105 10.12 11.09 -1.02
C PRO A 105 10.43 12.48 -0.45
N GLY A 106 10.75 13.44 -1.33
CA GLY A 106 11.02 14.83 -0.94
C GLY A 106 9.78 15.55 -0.38
N GLU A 107 8.63 15.42 -1.06
CA GLU A 107 7.37 15.96 -0.58
C GLU A 107 6.93 15.34 0.74
N TYR A 108 7.11 14.02 0.89
CA TYR A 108 6.83 13.32 2.15
C TYR A 108 7.72 13.85 3.28
N LYS A 109 9.04 13.91 3.07
CA LYS A 109 10.01 14.44 4.05
C LYS A 109 9.70 15.89 4.45
N LEU A 110 9.23 16.71 3.51
CA LEU A 110 8.85 18.10 3.74
C LEU A 110 7.41 18.24 4.28
N LYS A 111 6.75 17.10 4.65
CA LYS A 111 5.39 17.08 5.21
C LYS A 111 4.37 17.79 4.33
N GLY A 112 4.50 17.59 3.02
CA GLY A 112 3.59 18.14 2.02
C GLY A 112 3.84 19.59 1.62
N LYS A 113 4.99 20.18 1.96
CA LYS A 113 5.31 21.55 1.52
C LYS A 113 5.29 21.64 -0.02
N GLY A 114 4.42 22.49 -0.55
CA GLY A 114 4.23 22.68 -1.98
C GLY A 114 3.26 21.70 -2.63
N LEU A 115 2.70 20.76 -1.88
CA LEU A 115 1.63 19.89 -2.37
C LEU A 115 0.26 20.59 -2.32
N GLU A 116 -0.49 20.45 -3.40
CA GLU A 116 -1.93 20.70 -3.42
C GLU A 116 -2.67 19.37 -3.34
N ILE A 117 -3.47 19.21 -2.31
CA ILE A 117 -4.26 18.00 -2.07
C ILE A 117 -5.73 18.36 -2.15
N GLN A 118 -6.45 17.72 -3.07
CA GLN A 118 -7.90 17.83 -3.15
C GLN A 118 -8.54 16.70 -2.36
N TYR A 119 -9.58 16.98 -1.57
CA TYR A 119 -10.27 15.95 -0.81
C TYR A 119 -11.79 16.08 -0.88
N GLY A 120 -12.48 14.95 -0.71
CA GLY A 120 -13.94 14.89 -0.62
C GLY A 120 -14.41 13.70 0.20
N PHE A 121 -15.65 13.81 0.69
CA PHE A 121 -16.32 12.72 1.41
C PHE A 121 -17.33 12.05 0.50
N HIS A 122 -17.33 10.73 0.43
CA HIS A 122 -18.14 9.96 -0.49
C HIS A 122 -18.79 8.75 0.19
N GLU A 123 -20.05 8.52 -0.15
CA GLU A 123 -20.72 7.27 0.21
C GLU A 123 -20.17 6.12 -0.61
N THR A 124 -19.94 4.99 0.04
CA THR A 124 -19.47 3.74 -0.56
C THR A 124 -20.26 2.54 -0.04
N PRO A 125 -20.20 1.37 -0.67
CA PRO A 125 -20.82 0.15 -0.12
C PRO A 125 -20.33 -0.24 1.29
N PHE A 126 -19.21 0.31 1.74
CA PHE A 126 -18.59 0.04 3.04
C PHE A 126 -18.77 1.19 4.06
N GLY A 127 -19.61 2.17 3.74
CA GLY A 127 -19.83 3.38 4.52
C GLY A 127 -19.16 4.61 3.91
N GLU A 128 -19.34 5.76 4.54
CA GLU A 128 -18.76 7.00 4.07
C GLU A 128 -17.23 6.99 4.25
N CYS A 129 -16.50 7.51 3.25
CA CYS A 129 -15.06 7.67 3.33
C CYS A 129 -14.60 9.07 2.89
N LEU A 130 -13.47 9.52 3.45
CA LEU A 130 -12.69 10.63 2.93
C LEU A 130 -11.68 10.09 1.94
N VAL A 131 -11.63 10.67 0.74
CA VAL A 131 -10.60 10.41 -0.26
C VAL A 131 -9.85 11.70 -0.53
N ALA A 132 -8.52 11.65 -0.51
CA ALA A 132 -7.65 12.77 -0.83
C ALA A 132 -6.69 12.40 -1.95
N THR A 133 -6.45 13.34 -2.85
CA THR A 133 -5.68 13.12 -4.08
C THR A 133 -4.66 14.23 -4.32
N THR A 134 -3.51 13.84 -4.85
CA THR A 134 -2.57 14.71 -5.55
C THR A 134 -2.82 14.64 -7.06
N PRO A 135 -2.15 15.44 -7.90
CA PRO A 135 -2.20 15.26 -9.35
C PRO A 135 -1.75 13.88 -9.85
N ARG A 136 -1.04 13.11 -9.02
CA ARG A 136 -0.51 11.78 -9.35
C ARG A 136 -1.44 10.64 -8.97
N GLY A 137 -2.36 10.85 -8.03
CA GLY A 137 -3.27 9.80 -7.59
C GLY A 137 -3.77 10.00 -6.16
N ILE A 138 -4.28 8.92 -5.58
CA ILE A 138 -4.81 8.92 -4.22
C ILE A 138 -3.64 8.89 -3.24
N CYS A 139 -3.59 9.87 -2.33
CA CYS A 139 -2.61 9.97 -1.26
C CYS A 139 -3.18 9.69 0.13
N HIS A 140 -4.49 9.58 0.27
CA HIS A 140 -5.15 9.19 1.53
C HIS A 140 -6.57 8.69 1.26
N LEU A 141 -6.96 7.63 1.97
CA LEU A 141 -8.33 7.13 2.05
C LEU A 141 -8.59 6.68 3.48
N ALA A 142 -9.66 7.17 4.09
CA ALA A 142 -10.07 6.77 5.43
C ALA A 142 -11.59 6.72 5.55
N PHE A 143 -12.12 5.66 6.15
CA PHE A 143 -13.55 5.55 6.42
C PHE A 143 -13.95 6.42 7.60
N VAL A 144 -15.14 6.99 7.49
CA VAL A 144 -15.75 7.78 8.56
C VAL A 144 -16.29 6.81 9.61
N SER A 145 -15.77 6.90 10.82
CA SER A 145 -16.24 6.13 11.97
C SER A 145 -17.36 6.87 12.71
N ASN A 146 -17.81 6.31 13.82
CA ASN A 146 -18.81 6.92 14.71
C ASN A 146 -18.39 8.30 15.26
N THR A 147 -17.11 8.65 15.14
CA THR A 147 -16.57 9.98 15.53
C THR A 147 -16.83 11.06 14.46
N GLY A 148 -17.44 10.71 13.33
CA GLY A 148 -17.80 11.61 12.25
C GLY A 148 -16.65 12.04 11.36
N ARG A 149 -16.94 12.95 10.42
CA ARG A 149 -15.99 13.41 9.38
C ARG A 149 -14.75 14.13 9.92
N GLN A 150 -14.79 14.62 11.15
CA GLN A 150 -13.67 15.37 11.74
C GLN A 150 -12.42 14.49 11.94
N ALA A 151 -12.59 13.22 12.34
CA ALA A 151 -11.49 12.32 12.59
C ALA A 151 -10.62 12.05 11.34
N PRO A 152 -11.17 11.58 10.19
CA PRO A 152 -10.37 11.37 8.97
C PRO A 152 -9.79 12.67 8.40
N LEU A 153 -10.49 13.82 8.54
CA LEU A 153 -9.94 15.09 8.11
C LEU A 153 -8.78 15.55 9.00
N HIS A 154 -8.86 15.29 10.29
CA HIS A 154 -7.76 15.57 11.22
C HIS A 154 -6.55 14.68 10.94
N GLN A 155 -6.76 13.40 10.61
CA GLN A 155 -5.69 12.49 10.18
C GLN A 155 -5.00 13.00 8.92
N LEU A 156 -5.76 13.42 7.90
CA LEU A 156 -5.22 14.01 6.67
C LEU A 156 -4.36 15.24 6.96
N LYS A 157 -4.85 16.17 7.82
CA LYS A 157 -4.11 17.36 8.22
C LYS A 157 -2.85 17.03 9.02
N ALA A 158 -2.89 16.03 9.88
CA ALA A 158 -1.74 15.59 10.66
C ALA A 158 -0.66 14.94 9.77
N LEU A 159 -1.08 14.21 8.73
CA LEU A 159 -0.18 13.58 7.78
C LEU A 159 0.52 14.62 6.88
N TRP A 160 -0.22 15.66 6.45
CA TRP A 160 0.23 16.69 5.50
C TRP A 160 0.11 18.11 6.07
N PRO A 161 0.79 18.44 7.21
CA PRO A 161 0.58 19.71 7.90
C PRO A 161 1.08 20.94 7.12
N ARG A 162 1.84 20.73 6.04
CA ARG A 162 2.39 21.81 5.20
C ARG A 162 1.83 21.82 3.77
N ALA A 163 0.87 20.93 3.46
CA ALA A 163 0.18 20.91 2.18
C ALA A 163 -0.99 21.91 2.17
N GLN A 164 -1.37 22.33 0.98
CA GLN A 164 -2.62 23.06 0.76
C GLN A 164 -3.76 22.06 0.58
N LEU A 165 -4.68 22.00 1.53
CA LEU A 165 -5.81 21.08 1.52
C LEU A 165 -7.06 21.80 1.00
N ASN A 166 -7.54 21.39 -0.16
CA ASN A 166 -8.69 21.99 -0.84
C ASN A 166 -9.87 20.98 -0.85
N GLY A 167 -10.98 21.34 -0.18
CA GLY A 167 -12.21 20.56 -0.25
C GLY A 167 -12.82 20.65 -1.65
N HIS A 168 -12.77 19.54 -2.41
CA HIS A 168 -13.28 19.51 -3.77
C HIS A 168 -13.97 18.18 -4.10
N GLN A 169 -15.23 18.06 -3.66
CA GLN A 169 -16.03 16.85 -3.79
C GLN A 169 -16.07 16.26 -5.23
N LYS A 170 -16.23 17.13 -6.25
CA LYS A 170 -16.32 16.68 -7.64
C LYS A 170 -15.02 16.08 -8.17
N ALA A 171 -13.87 16.61 -7.77
CA ALA A 171 -12.58 16.13 -8.25
C ALA A 171 -12.25 14.70 -7.79
N THR A 172 -12.75 14.31 -6.62
CA THR A 172 -12.52 12.96 -6.06
C THR A 172 -13.63 11.95 -6.40
N ALA A 173 -14.80 12.42 -6.87
CA ALA A 173 -15.97 11.58 -7.12
C ALA A 173 -15.73 10.49 -8.18
N GLU A 174 -15.06 10.84 -9.29
CA GLU A 174 -14.78 9.88 -10.36
C GLU A 174 -13.86 8.74 -9.88
N LEU A 175 -12.83 9.07 -9.10
CA LEU A 175 -11.93 8.07 -8.54
C LEU A 175 -12.64 7.12 -7.59
N VAL A 176 -13.49 7.65 -6.71
CA VAL A 176 -14.31 6.83 -5.80
C VAL A 176 -15.24 5.90 -6.59
N SER A 177 -15.92 6.43 -7.60
CA SER A 177 -16.75 5.62 -8.49
C SER A 177 -15.96 4.48 -9.13
N ARG A 178 -14.75 4.74 -9.63
CA ARG A 178 -13.88 3.71 -10.23
C ARG A 178 -13.42 2.65 -9.23
N ILE A 179 -13.14 3.02 -7.98
CA ILE A 179 -12.69 2.07 -6.95
C ILE A 179 -13.84 1.15 -6.52
N PHE A 180 -15.02 1.70 -6.26
CA PHE A 180 -16.12 0.98 -5.66
C PHE A 180 -17.19 0.47 -6.63
N SER A 181 -17.14 0.86 -7.93
CA SER A 181 -18.02 0.32 -8.98
C SER A 181 -17.54 -1.02 -9.54
N LEU A 182 -16.30 -1.42 -9.29
CA LEU A 182 -15.90 -2.81 -9.46
C LEU A 182 -16.63 -3.61 -8.38
N GLY A 183 -17.80 -4.15 -8.74
CA GLY A 183 -18.66 -4.93 -7.85
C GLY A 183 -17.87 -6.02 -7.13
N PRO A 184 -18.43 -6.66 -6.08
CA PRO A 184 -17.73 -7.60 -5.25
C PRO A 184 -17.08 -8.65 -6.14
N VAL A 185 -15.77 -8.80 -6.04
CA VAL A 185 -15.07 -9.94 -6.62
C VAL A 185 -15.76 -11.17 -6.05
N HIS A 186 -16.52 -11.87 -6.89
CA HIS A 186 -17.14 -13.13 -6.51
C HIS A 186 -16.01 -14.11 -6.20
N VAL A 187 -15.63 -14.17 -4.94
CA VAL A 187 -14.85 -15.29 -4.42
C VAL A 187 -15.77 -16.50 -4.48
N ASN A 188 -15.70 -17.24 -5.57
CA ASN A 188 -16.38 -18.53 -5.68
C ASN A 188 -15.75 -19.47 -4.66
N HIS A 189 -16.31 -19.52 -3.46
CA HIS A 189 -16.14 -20.63 -2.54
C HIS A 189 -16.84 -21.85 -3.14
N ARG A 190 -16.16 -22.58 -4.01
CA ARG A 190 -16.49 -23.98 -4.22
C ARG A 190 -15.74 -24.77 -3.16
N VAL A 191 -16.54 -25.29 -2.24
CA VAL A 191 -16.20 -26.33 -1.26
C VAL A 191 -15.71 -27.57 -1.98
#